data_f1b1cc9af87150bdc37a1ac1f0a9fcd3
#
_entry.id   f1b1cc9af87150bdc37a1ac1f0a9fcd3
#
_cell.length_a   1.000
_cell.length_b   1.000
_cell.length_c   1.000
_cell.angle_alpha   90.00
_cell.angle_beta   90.00
_cell.angle_gamma   90.00
#
_symmetry.space_group_name_H-M   'P 1'
#
loop_
_entity.id
_entity.type
_entity.pdbx_description
1 polymer ?
#
loop_
_entity_poly.entity_id
_entity_poly.type
_entity_poly.pdbx_seq_one_letter_code
_entity_poly.pdbx_strand_id
1 'polypeptide(L)'
;MTVKVAVIYYSATGSVHSLAQAVAEGAASVGAEVRLRRVAELAPDSAIDHNPLWRRHADAARSITEASVEDLAWADAFAFGTPTRFGGPAAQLKQFIDQAGGLWQEGRLADKPVTSFTSAYNRHGGSEATILSLANVFYHWGALIVPTGFTDPAVYAAGGNPYGTSMTGPATDGPDTATLEAARYQGRRLARIAIRLLAADDHAPDAAAPDGNARDALASMTSLTA
;
A
#
# COMPACT_ATOMS: atom_id res chain seq x y z
N MET A 1 -17.91 -11.04 -9.39
CA MET A 1 -17.01 -11.37 -8.23
C MET A 1 -16.84 -10.16 -7.33
N THR A 2 -16.57 -10.35 -6.01
CA THR A 2 -16.26 -9.25 -5.10
C THR A 2 -14.76 -8.98 -5.14
N VAL A 3 -14.34 -7.75 -5.44
CA VAL A 3 -12.93 -7.37 -5.46
C VAL A 3 -12.33 -7.40 -4.06
N LYS A 4 -11.11 -7.90 -3.94
CA LYS A 4 -10.36 -8.06 -2.68
C LYS A 4 -9.23 -7.04 -2.60
N VAL A 5 -9.23 -6.21 -1.57
CA VAL A 5 -8.23 -5.15 -1.37
C VAL A 5 -7.45 -5.41 -0.08
N ALA A 6 -6.13 -5.53 -0.19
CA ALA A 6 -5.25 -5.54 0.96
C ALA A 6 -4.72 -4.13 1.24
N VAL A 7 -5.00 -3.59 2.43
CA VAL A 7 -4.44 -2.33 2.93
C VAL A 7 -3.37 -2.69 3.96
N ILE A 8 -2.11 -2.56 3.55
CA ILE A 8 -0.95 -2.99 4.32
C ILE A 8 -0.12 -1.76 4.71
N TYR A 9 0.17 -1.59 5.99
CA TYR A 9 0.83 -0.38 6.44
C TYR A 9 1.76 -0.60 7.63
N TYR A 10 2.71 0.32 7.79
CA TYR A 10 3.43 0.56 9.02
C TYR A 10 3.04 1.91 9.61
N SER A 11 2.88 1.98 10.93
CA SER A 11 2.64 3.22 11.65
C SER A 11 3.30 3.18 13.01
N ALA A 12 4.22 4.11 13.31
CA ALA A 12 4.83 4.21 14.63
C ALA A 12 3.89 4.91 15.63
N THR A 13 3.27 6.02 15.22
CA THR A 13 2.55 6.93 16.13
C THR A 13 1.07 7.10 15.83
N GLY A 14 0.51 6.30 14.90
CA GLY A 14 -0.92 6.28 14.60
C GLY A 14 -1.34 7.03 13.33
N SER A 15 -0.58 8.03 12.85
CA SER A 15 -1.00 8.85 11.71
C SER A 15 -1.26 8.03 10.45
N VAL A 16 -0.33 7.14 10.06
CA VAL A 16 -0.52 6.27 8.90
C VAL A 16 -1.62 5.24 9.13
N HIS A 17 -1.82 4.79 10.38
CA HIS A 17 -2.93 3.92 10.74
C HIS A 17 -4.28 4.58 10.42
N SER A 18 -4.47 5.84 10.81
CA SER A 18 -5.70 6.58 10.51
C SER A 18 -5.93 6.74 9.01
N LEU A 19 -4.87 6.99 8.23
CA LEU A 19 -4.95 7.02 6.77
C LEU A 19 -5.33 5.63 6.21
N ALA A 20 -4.73 4.56 6.73
CA ALA A 20 -5.01 3.19 6.30
C ALA A 20 -6.47 2.79 6.55
N GLN A 21 -7.04 3.19 7.71
CA GLN A 21 -8.46 3.01 8.01
C GLN A 21 -9.34 3.74 6.98
N ALA A 22 -9.04 5.00 6.70
CA ALA A 22 -9.80 5.80 5.73
C ALA A 22 -9.71 5.22 4.30
N VAL A 23 -8.55 4.73 3.88
CA VAL A 23 -8.38 4.01 2.60
C VAL A 23 -9.23 2.73 2.59
N ALA A 24 -9.21 1.96 3.66
CA ALA A 24 -10.01 0.74 3.81
C ALA A 24 -11.51 1.03 3.75
N GLU A 25 -11.99 2.05 4.48
CA GLU A 25 -13.38 2.54 4.43
C GLU A 25 -13.77 2.94 3.01
N GLY A 26 -12.91 3.68 2.31
CA GLY A 26 -13.12 4.09 0.95
C GLY A 26 -13.28 2.91 -0.02
N ALA A 27 -12.43 1.90 0.08
CA ALA A 27 -12.52 0.69 -0.74
C ALA A 27 -13.80 -0.10 -0.42
N ALA A 28 -14.11 -0.31 0.86
CA ALA A 28 -15.31 -1.01 1.31
C ALA A 28 -16.59 -0.31 0.86
N SER A 29 -16.61 1.03 0.77
CA SER A 29 -17.78 1.82 0.37
C SER A 29 -18.29 1.54 -1.06
N VAL A 30 -17.47 0.89 -1.87
CA VAL A 30 -17.83 0.49 -3.24
C VAL A 30 -17.95 -1.03 -3.41
N GLY A 31 -18.07 -1.77 -2.30
CA GLY A 31 -18.35 -3.21 -2.30
C GLY A 31 -17.09 -4.09 -2.31
N ALA A 32 -15.90 -3.55 -2.07
CA ALA A 32 -14.70 -4.38 -1.93
C ALA A 32 -14.68 -5.13 -0.60
N GLU A 33 -14.19 -6.37 -0.60
CA GLU A 33 -13.76 -7.06 0.60
C GLU A 33 -12.37 -6.56 0.98
N VAL A 34 -12.19 -6.07 2.21
CA VAL A 34 -10.96 -5.38 2.62
C VAL A 34 -10.28 -6.11 3.77
N ARG A 35 -8.99 -6.33 3.63
CA ARG A 35 -8.11 -6.72 4.73
C ARG A 35 -7.21 -5.54 5.12
N LEU A 36 -7.41 -5.01 6.32
CA LEU A 36 -6.51 -4.04 6.93
C LEU A 36 -5.44 -4.79 7.74
N ARG A 37 -4.16 -4.56 7.42
CA ARG A 37 -3.03 -5.29 8.01
C ARG A 37 -1.91 -4.33 8.40
N ARG A 38 -1.41 -4.45 9.63
CA ARG A 38 -0.16 -3.80 10.02
C ARG A 38 1.03 -4.71 9.70
N VAL A 39 2.16 -4.15 9.32
CA VAL A 39 3.40 -4.95 9.29
C VAL A 39 4.01 -5.06 10.68
N ALA A 40 4.85 -6.08 10.88
CA ALA A 40 5.54 -6.31 12.14
C ALA A 40 6.39 -5.09 12.56
N GLU A 41 6.41 -4.81 13.86
CA GLU A 41 7.35 -3.85 14.44
C GLU A 41 8.73 -4.50 14.58
N LEU A 42 9.76 -3.80 14.12
CA LEU A 42 11.15 -4.27 14.20
C LEU A 42 11.95 -3.55 15.29
N ALA A 43 11.42 -2.47 15.84
CA ALA A 43 12.10 -1.73 16.89
C ALA A 43 11.97 -2.47 18.24
N PRO A 44 13.04 -2.50 19.04
CA PRO A 44 12.98 -3.06 20.40
C PRO A 44 12.09 -2.18 21.30
N ASP A 45 11.49 -2.79 22.30
CA ASP A 45 10.64 -2.09 23.29
C ASP A 45 11.33 -0.86 23.89
N SER A 46 12.63 -0.95 24.17
CA SER A 46 13.41 0.17 24.69
C SER A 46 13.39 1.41 23.77
N ALA A 47 13.35 1.23 22.45
CA ALA A 47 13.22 2.35 21.52
C ALA A 47 11.78 2.89 21.45
N ILE A 48 10.80 2.00 21.51
CA ILE A 48 9.37 2.36 21.51
C ILE A 48 9.03 3.16 22.77
N ASP A 49 9.53 2.75 23.93
CA ASP A 49 9.26 3.39 25.23
C ASP A 49 9.81 4.82 25.33
N HIS A 50 10.82 5.18 24.55
CA HIS A 50 11.33 6.57 24.50
C HIS A 50 10.32 7.57 23.89
N ASN A 51 9.31 7.07 23.16
CA ASN A 51 8.27 7.91 22.58
C ASN A 51 6.88 7.47 23.07
N PRO A 52 6.23 8.23 23.97
CA PRO A 52 4.92 7.86 24.52
C PRO A 52 3.81 7.70 23.46
N LEU A 53 3.87 8.43 22.34
CA LEU A 53 2.92 8.27 21.23
C LEU A 53 3.13 6.92 20.52
N TRP A 54 4.39 6.51 20.35
CA TRP A 54 4.73 5.23 19.75
C TRP A 54 4.27 4.08 20.64
N ARG A 55 4.59 4.12 21.94
CA ARG A 55 4.15 3.09 22.89
C ARG A 55 2.63 2.95 22.91
N ARG A 56 1.91 4.06 23.02
CA ARG A 56 0.45 4.05 23.00
C ARG A 56 -0.12 3.43 21.74
N HIS A 57 0.43 3.80 20.57
CA HIS A 57 -0.03 3.24 19.31
C HIS A 57 0.33 1.76 19.18
N ALA A 58 1.54 1.37 19.55
CA ALA A 58 1.97 -0.03 19.52
C ALA A 58 1.06 -0.93 20.38
N ASP A 59 0.66 -0.46 21.58
CA ASP A 59 -0.25 -1.20 22.44
C ASP A 59 -1.67 -1.28 21.85
N ALA A 60 -2.19 -0.18 21.31
CA ALA A 60 -3.51 -0.15 20.66
C ALA A 60 -3.56 -1.02 19.38
N ALA A 61 -2.47 -1.09 18.64
CA ALA A 61 -2.40 -1.83 17.39
C ALA A 61 -2.24 -3.35 17.56
N ARG A 62 -2.07 -3.86 18.80
CA ARG A 62 -1.91 -5.31 19.06
C ARG A 62 -3.09 -6.15 18.55
N SER A 63 -4.30 -5.59 18.54
CA SER A 63 -5.51 -6.27 18.05
C SER A 63 -5.61 -6.33 16.53
N ILE A 64 -4.78 -5.58 15.81
CA ILE A 64 -4.79 -5.54 14.35
C ILE A 64 -3.93 -6.68 13.84
N THR A 65 -4.51 -7.49 12.96
CA THR A 65 -3.81 -8.63 12.37
C THR A 65 -2.55 -8.18 11.63
N GLU A 66 -1.47 -8.90 11.85
CA GLU A 66 -0.21 -8.69 11.18
C GLU A 66 -0.28 -9.13 9.71
N ALA A 67 0.36 -8.38 8.83
CA ALA A 67 0.44 -8.68 7.40
C ALA A 67 1.27 -9.94 7.16
N SER A 68 0.79 -10.77 6.28
CA SER A 68 1.51 -11.93 5.77
C SER A 68 1.56 -11.92 4.23
N VAL A 69 2.44 -12.71 3.64
CA VAL A 69 2.55 -12.85 2.18
C VAL A 69 1.24 -13.39 1.58
N GLU A 70 0.47 -14.17 2.34
CA GLU A 70 -0.84 -14.68 1.96
C GLU A 70 -1.87 -13.55 1.75
N ASP A 71 -1.72 -12.40 2.42
CA ASP A 71 -2.60 -11.26 2.17
C ASP A 71 -2.35 -10.66 0.78
N LEU A 72 -1.09 -10.68 0.27
CA LEU A 72 -0.76 -10.30 -1.10
C LEU A 72 -1.28 -11.33 -2.11
N ALA A 73 -1.16 -12.62 -1.79
CA ALA A 73 -1.67 -13.68 -2.63
C ALA A 73 -3.20 -13.65 -2.77
N TRP A 74 -3.89 -13.29 -1.69
CA TRP A 74 -5.34 -13.20 -1.61
C TRP A 74 -5.93 -12.00 -2.36
N ALA A 75 -5.22 -10.87 -2.39
CA ALA A 75 -5.76 -9.60 -2.86
C ALA A 75 -5.70 -9.46 -4.39
N ASP A 76 -6.71 -8.78 -4.93
CA ASP A 76 -6.77 -8.34 -6.33
C ASP A 76 -6.17 -6.93 -6.50
N ALA A 77 -6.06 -6.16 -5.42
CA ALA A 77 -5.45 -4.83 -5.41
C ALA A 77 -4.79 -4.51 -4.06
N PHE A 78 -3.81 -3.61 -4.08
CA PHE A 78 -3.00 -3.27 -2.90
C PHE A 78 -3.00 -1.78 -2.59
N ALA A 79 -3.05 -1.43 -1.29
CA ALA A 79 -2.74 -0.09 -0.80
C ALA A 79 -1.64 -0.19 0.26
N PHE A 80 -0.51 0.50 0.05
CA PHE A 80 0.62 0.49 0.97
C PHE A 80 0.78 1.82 1.70
N GLY A 81 0.86 1.77 3.04
CA GLY A 81 1.01 2.94 3.89
C GLY A 81 2.30 2.91 4.71
N THR A 82 3.02 4.04 4.75
CA THR A 82 4.26 4.17 5.51
C THR A 82 4.51 5.61 5.94
N PRO A 83 5.06 5.88 7.13
CA PRO A 83 5.63 7.18 7.38
C PRO A 83 6.88 7.37 6.51
N THR A 84 7.18 8.60 6.12
CA THR A 84 8.48 8.89 5.49
C THR A 84 9.63 8.66 6.48
N ARG A 85 10.70 8.08 6.00
CA ARG A 85 11.99 7.96 6.69
C ARG A 85 13.08 8.39 5.73
N PHE A 86 13.57 9.64 5.92
CA PHE A 86 14.59 10.23 5.03
C PHE A 86 14.21 10.19 3.54
N GLY A 87 12.94 10.43 3.21
CA GLY A 87 12.43 10.40 1.84
C GLY A 87 12.14 9.00 1.27
N GLY A 88 12.19 7.97 2.09
CA GLY A 88 11.86 6.58 1.73
C GLY A 88 10.86 5.94 2.68
N PRO A 89 10.39 4.72 2.40
CA PRO A 89 9.53 3.96 3.29
C PRO A 89 10.26 3.53 4.56
N ALA A 90 9.52 3.32 5.64
CA ALA A 90 10.06 2.75 6.86
C ALA A 90 10.60 1.33 6.60
N ALA A 91 11.68 0.98 7.32
CA ALA A 91 12.33 -0.34 7.19
C ALA A 91 11.37 -1.51 7.44
N GLN A 92 10.41 -1.34 8.35
CA GLN A 92 9.38 -2.33 8.66
C GLN A 92 8.54 -2.69 7.42
N LEU A 93 8.08 -1.67 6.67
CA LEU A 93 7.32 -1.93 5.45
C LEU A 93 8.21 -2.53 4.36
N LYS A 94 9.44 -2.04 4.22
CA LYS A 94 10.37 -2.57 3.22
C LYS A 94 10.73 -4.03 3.49
N GLN A 95 10.93 -4.40 4.75
CA GLN A 95 11.20 -5.78 5.15
C GLN A 95 10.03 -6.71 4.80
N PHE A 96 8.78 -6.26 4.99
CA PHE A 96 7.59 -7.01 4.54
C PHE A 96 7.57 -7.18 3.01
N ILE A 97 7.83 -6.08 2.28
CA ILE A 97 7.88 -6.10 0.80
C ILE A 97 8.93 -7.11 0.30
N ASP A 98 10.08 -7.21 0.95
CA ASP A 98 11.17 -8.11 0.55
C ASP A 98 10.79 -9.60 0.69
N GLN A 99 9.78 -9.93 1.49
CA GLN A 99 9.27 -11.30 1.61
C GLN A 99 8.40 -11.72 0.41
N ALA A 100 7.97 -10.78 -0.43
CA ALA A 100 7.10 -11.07 -1.57
C ALA A 100 7.83 -11.70 -2.78
N GLY A 101 9.13 -11.98 -2.66
CA GLY A 101 9.97 -12.50 -3.75
C GLY A 101 9.41 -13.76 -4.43
N GLY A 102 8.85 -14.70 -3.67
CA GLY A 102 8.23 -15.91 -4.23
C GLY A 102 7.00 -15.59 -5.09
N LEU A 103 6.12 -14.72 -4.61
CA LEU A 103 4.93 -14.31 -5.39
C LEU A 103 5.31 -13.52 -6.65
N TRP A 104 6.35 -12.68 -6.55
CA TRP A 104 6.89 -11.97 -7.70
C TRP A 104 7.42 -12.94 -8.75
N GLN A 105 8.21 -13.93 -8.36
CA GLN A 105 8.76 -14.95 -9.25
C GLN A 105 7.66 -15.76 -9.95
N GLU A 106 6.54 -16.01 -9.26
CA GLU A 106 5.36 -16.67 -9.79
C GLU A 106 4.48 -15.77 -10.68
N GLY A 107 4.83 -14.49 -10.84
CA GLY A 107 4.03 -13.50 -11.59
C GLY A 107 2.72 -13.08 -10.90
N ARG A 108 2.50 -13.45 -9.66
CA ARG A 108 1.22 -13.26 -8.92
C ARG A 108 0.98 -11.84 -8.42
N LEU A 109 1.94 -10.94 -8.60
CA LEU A 109 1.82 -9.52 -8.26
C LEU A 109 1.59 -8.64 -9.50
N ALA A 110 1.82 -9.20 -10.70
CA ALA A 110 1.62 -8.48 -11.96
C ALA A 110 0.14 -8.15 -12.21
N ASP A 111 -0.07 -7.06 -12.95
CA ASP A 111 -1.38 -6.56 -13.39
C ASP A 111 -2.37 -6.18 -12.28
N LYS A 112 -1.94 -6.25 -11.01
CA LYS A 112 -2.77 -5.83 -9.87
C LYS A 112 -2.66 -4.33 -9.63
N PRO A 113 -3.81 -3.61 -9.48
CA PRO A 113 -3.83 -2.21 -9.11
C PRO A 113 -3.17 -1.97 -7.75
N VAL A 114 -2.31 -0.97 -7.67
CA VAL A 114 -1.61 -0.61 -6.43
C VAL A 114 -1.57 0.89 -6.21
N THR A 115 -1.70 1.31 -4.97
CA THR A 115 -1.55 2.71 -4.54
C THR A 115 -0.75 2.80 -3.25
N SER A 116 -0.25 3.99 -2.93
CA SER A 116 0.46 4.22 -1.67
C SER A 116 0.09 5.56 -1.04
N PHE A 117 0.25 5.65 0.28
CA PHE A 117 -0.02 6.83 1.09
C PHE A 117 1.03 6.95 2.20
N THR A 118 1.24 8.18 2.70
CA THR A 118 2.34 8.45 3.63
C THR A 118 2.01 9.53 4.65
N SER A 119 2.89 9.69 5.63
CA SER A 119 2.90 10.84 6.53
C SER A 119 4.32 11.39 6.70
N ALA A 120 4.44 12.70 6.85
CA ALA A 120 5.67 13.41 7.15
C ALA A 120 5.45 14.45 8.24
N TYR A 121 6.47 14.71 9.08
CA TYR A 121 6.37 15.77 10.07
C TYR A 121 6.39 17.16 9.43
N ASN A 122 7.28 17.38 8.46
CA ASN A 122 7.45 18.64 7.78
C ASN A 122 6.81 18.62 6.38
N ARG A 123 6.35 19.80 5.92
CA ARG A 123 5.77 19.96 4.58
C ARG A 123 6.67 19.45 3.46
N HIS A 124 7.97 19.69 3.57
CA HIS A 124 9.00 19.22 2.64
C HIS A 124 9.76 18.01 3.19
N GLY A 125 9.05 17.14 3.95
CA GLY A 125 9.62 15.98 4.61
C GLY A 125 9.82 14.75 3.73
N GLY A 126 9.58 14.86 2.40
CA GLY A 126 9.79 13.78 1.45
C GLY A 126 8.58 12.88 1.23
N SER A 127 7.35 13.40 1.39
CA SER A 127 6.13 12.61 1.14
C SER A 127 6.09 12.07 -0.28
N GLU A 128 6.31 12.92 -1.29
CA GLU A 128 6.33 12.54 -2.70
C GLU A 128 7.45 11.54 -2.99
N ALA A 129 8.66 11.80 -2.49
CA ALA A 129 9.80 10.91 -2.68
C ALA A 129 9.54 9.52 -2.09
N THR A 130 8.89 9.44 -0.92
CA THR A 130 8.52 8.17 -0.28
C THR A 130 7.53 7.38 -1.15
N ILE A 131 6.49 8.03 -1.67
CA ILE A 131 5.50 7.39 -2.53
C ILE A 131 6.15 6.93 -3.85
N LEU A 132 7.00 7.76 -4.46
CA LEU A 132 7.72 7.43 -5.69
C LEU A 132 8.73 6.30 -5.49
N SER A 133 9.37 6.21 -4.32
CA SER A 133 10.25 5.09 -4.02
C SER A 133 9.51 3.75 -3.89
N LEU A 134 8.27 3.77 -3.37
CA LEU A 134 7.39 2.60 -3.41
C LEU A 134 6.95 2.27 -4.85
N ALA A 135 6.69 3.27 -5.68
CA ALA A 135 6.34 3.06 -7.08
C ALA A 135 7.44 2.28 -7.83
N ASN A 136 8.72 2.48 -7.52
CA ASN A 136 9.81 1.68 -8.08
C ASN A 136 9.64 0.18 -7.78
N VAL A 137 9.21 -0.18 -6.58
CA VAL A 137 8.91 -1.59 -6.24
C VAL A 137 7.77 -2.11 -7.10
N PHE A 138 6.71 -1.32 -7.25
CA PHE A 138 5.52 -1.72 -8.00
C PHE A 138 5.80 -1.90 -9.50
N TYR A 139 6.70 -1.09 -10.08
CA TYR A 139 7.20 -1.31 -11.43
C TYR A 139 7.90 -2.67 -11.57
N HIS A 140 8.74 -3.05 -10.59
CA HIS A 140 9.39 -4.37 -10.60
C HIS A 140 8.41 -5.52 -10.44
N TRP A 141 7.28 -5.30 -9.78
CA TRP A 141 6.21 -6.30 -9.66
C TRP A 141 5.35 -6.42 -10.93
N GLY A 142 5.47 -5.49 -11.87
CA GLY A 142 4.56 -5.38 -13.01
C GLY A 142 3.16 -4.92 -12.61
N ALA A 143 3.01 -4.31 -11.43
CA ALA A 143 1.72 -3.86 -10.92
C ALA A 143 1.27 -2.53 -11.57
N LEU A 144 -0.05 -2.29 -11.57
CA LEU A 144 -0.65 -1.10 -12.18
C LEU A 144 -0.79 0.01 -11.13
N ILE A 145 0.04 1.04 -11.22
CA ILE A 145 0.02 2.15 -10.26
C ILE A 145 -1.24 2.99 -10.45
N VAL A 146 -2.03 3.13 -9.38
CA VAL A 146 -3.26 3.93 -9.31
C VAL A 146 -3.02 5.12 -8.38
N PRO A 147 -2.53 6.26 -8.89
CA PRO A 147 -2.34 7.46 -8.10
C PRO A 147 -3.68 8.14 -7.79
N THR A 148 -3.71 9.05 -6.83
CA THR A 148 -4.87 9.93 -6.63
C THR A 148 -5.08 10.84 -7.83
N GLY A 149 -4.00 11.32 -8.45
CA GLY A 149 -4.06 12.35 -9.48
C GLY A 149 -4.73 13.62 -8.95
N PHE A 150 -5.02 14.54 -9.82
CA PHE A 150 -5.86 15.71 -9.54
C PHE A 150 -7.31 15.47 -10.02
N THR A 151 -7.90 14.34 -9.63
CA THR A 151 -9.14 13.83 -10.21
C THR A 151 -10.36 13.96 -9.30
N ASP A 152 -10.19 14.54 -8.10
CA ASP A 152 -11.27 14.76 -7.13
C ASP A 152 -10.98 16.02 -6.29
N PRO A 153 -11.99 16.84 -5.95
CA PRO A 153 -11.81 17.99 -5.07
C PRO A 153 -11.17 17.68 -3.71
N ALA A 154 -11.37 16.47 -3.16
CA ALA A 154 -10.79 16.06 -1.90
C ALA A 154 -9.25 16.05 -1.94
N VAL A 155 -8.65 15.74 -3.11
CA VAL A 155 -7.19 15.76 -3.26
C VAL A 155 -6.65 17.19 -3.10
N TYR A 156 -7.32 18.17 -3.71
CA TYR A 156 -6.92 19.58 -3.58
C TYR A 156 -7.10 20.08 -2.14
N ALA A 157 -8.23 19.75 -1.50
CA ALA A 157 -8.50 20.13 -0.13
C ALA A 157 -7.45 19.58 0.86
N ALA A 158 -6.87 18.41 0.57
CA ALA A 158 -5.82 17.77 1.35
C ALA A 158 -4.39 18.24 1.00
N GLY A 159 -4.25 19.36 0.27
CA GLY A 159 -2.95 19.93 -0.11
C GLY A 159 -2.43 19.53 -1.48
N GLY A 160 -3.15 18.70 -2.25
CA GLY A 160 -2.90 18.47 -3.68
C GLY A 160 -1.72 17.55 -4.00
N ASN A 161 -1.49 16.49 -3.23
CA ASN A 161 -0.49 15.49 -3.61
C ASN A 161 -1.08 14.48 -4.62
N PRO A 162 -0.69 14.52 -5.91
CA PRO A 162 -1.27 13.66 -6.94
C PRO A 162 -0.74 12.23 -6.91
N TYR A 163 0.37 11.99 -6.25
CA TYR A 163 1.00 10.65 -6.19
C TYR A 163 0.27 9.72 -5.22
N GLY A 164 -0.29 10.28 -4.13
CA GLY A 164 -1.05 9.56 -3.11
C GLY A 164 -1.31 10.45 -1.90
N THR A 165 -2.27 10.09 -1.07
CA THR A 165 -2.61 10.89 0.10
C THR A 165 -1.43 10.98 1.06
N SER A 166 -1.14 12.19 1.52
CA SER A 166 -0.10 12.45 2.50
C SER A 166 -0.58 13.36 3.62
N MET A 167 -0.30 12.97 4.86
CA MET A 167 -0.46 13.83 6.02
C MET A 167 0.84 14.58 6.28
N THR A 168 0.74 15.87 6.58
CA THR A 168 1.87 16.69 7.05
C THR A 168 1.54 17.30 8.40
N GLY A 169 2.45 17.19 9.35
CA GLY A 169 2.30 17.77 10.69
C GLY A 169 2.66 16.80 11.81
N PRO A 170 2.58 17.28 13.06
CA PRO A 170 2.88 16.46 14.22
C PRO A 170 1.86 15.31 14.38
N ALA A 171 2.36 14.16 14.83
CA ALA A 171 1.54 12.98 15.05
C ALA A 171 0.47 13.15 16.15
N THR A 172 0.65 14.16 17.02
CA THR A 172 -0.32 14.52 18.08
C THR A 172 -1.67 14.95 17.52
N ASP A 173 -1.67 15.58 16.35
CA ASP A 173 -2.87 16.17 15.74
C ASP A 173 -3.63 15.15 14.89
N GLY A 174 -2.92 14.14 14.39
CA GLY A 174 -3.47 13.17 13.42
C GLY A 174 -3.79 13.81 12.07
N PRO A 175 -4.33 13.05 11.12
CA PRO A 175 -4.82 13.59 9.86
C PRO A 175 -6.09 14.41 10.07
N ASP A 176 -6.19 15.57 9.43
CA ASP A 176 -7.41 16.37 9.41
C ASP A 176 -8.51 15.73 8.54
N THR A 177 -9.71 16.29 8.60
CA THR A 177 -10.87 15.78 7.87
C THR A 177 -10.64 15.77 6.36
N ALA A 178 -9.98 16.78 5.80
CA ALA A 178 -9.70 16.87 4.36
C ALA A 178 -8.73 15.77 3.92
N THR A 179 -7.69 15.53 4.71
CA THR A 179 -6.72 14.44 4.46
C THR A 179 -7.40 13.06 4.54
N LEU A 180 -8.29 12.84 5.53
CA LEU A 180 -9.04 11.59 5.64
C LEU A 180 -10.00 11.39 4.45
N GLU A 181 -10.65 12.45 3.96
CA GLU A 181 -11.51 12.36 2.77
C GLU A 181 -10.70 12.03 1.50
N ALA A 182 -9.51 12.60 1.34
CA ALA A 182 -8.61 12.23 0.26
C ALA A 182 -8.17 10.76 0.34
N ALA A 183 -7.91 10.25 1.55
CA ALA A 183 -7.60 8.84 1.76
C ALA A 183 -8.78 7.92 1.44
N ARG A 184 -10.01 8.28 1.83
CA ARG A 184 -11.23 7.54 1.43
C ARG A 184 -11.41 7.57 -0.09
N TYR A 185 -11.21 8.74 -0.72
CA TYR A 185 -11.24 8.82 -2.17
C TYR A 185 -10.21 7.89 -2.82
N GLN A 186 -8.98 7.87 -2.33
CA GLN A 186 -7.92 7.00 -2.84
C GLN A 186 -8.32 5.52 -2.78
N GLY A 187 -8.87 5.06 -1.66
CA GLY A 187 -9.38 3.70 -1.51
C GLY A 187 -10.53 3.37 -2.46
N ARG A 188 -11.51 4.28 -2.58
CA ARG A 188 -12.62 4.12 -3.55
C ARG A 188 -12.09 4.02 -4.98
N ARG A 189 -11.13 4.88 -5.36
CA ARG A 189 -10.54 4.89 -6.69
C ARG A 189 -9.83 3.59 -7.00
N LEU A 190 -8.98 3.11 -6.07
CA LEU A 190 -8.28 1.84 -6.20
C LEU A 190 -9.25 0.68 -6.45
N ALA A 191 -10.25 0.53 -5.58
CA ALA A 191 -11.23 -0.55 -5.70
C ALA A 191 -12.05 -0.47 -7.00
N ARG A 192 -12.46 0.74 -7.44
CA ARG A 192 -13.17 0.93 -8.72
C ARG A 192 -12.32 0.53 -9.94
N ILE A 193 -11.03 0.80 -9.92
CA ILE A 193 -10.13 0.37 -11.01
C ILE A 193 -9.99 -1.15 -11.00
N ALA A 194 -9.79 -1.75 -9.84
CA ALA A 194 -9.73 -3.21 -9.70
C ALA A 194 -11.03 -3.91 -10.19
N ILE A 195 -12.21 -3.38 -9.82
CA ILE A 195 -13.51 -3.89 -10.29
C ILE A 195 -13.58 -3.85 -11.83
N ARG A 196 -13.12 -2.75 -12.46
CA ARG A 196 -13.14 -2.63 -13.92
C ARG A 196 -12.22 -3.63 -14.62
N LEU A 197 -11.04 -3.89 -14.06
CA LEU A 197 -10.08 -4.85 -14.60
C LEU A 197 -10.65 -6.27 -14.51
N LEU A 198 -11.14 -6.69 -13.34
CA LEU A 198 -11.75 -8.01 -13.18
C LEU A 198 -12.97 -8.22 -14.11
N ALA A 199 -13.80 -7.18 -14.30
CA ALA A 199 -14.92 -7.27 -15.24
C ALA A 199 -14.48 -7.37 -16.70
N ALA A 200 -13.32 -6.82 -17.06
CA ALA A 200 -12.76 -6.95 -18.40
C ALA A 200 -12.20 -8.35 -18.63
N ASP A 201 -11.53 -8.95 -17.63
CA ASP A 201 -11.00 -10.32 -17.71
C ASP A 201 -12.11 -11.34 -17.88
N ASP A 202 -13.26 -11.17 -17.22
CA ASP A 202 -14.44 -12.04 -17.37
C ASP A 202 -15.01 -12.03 -18.81
N HIS A 203 -14.67 -11.04 -19.63
CA HIS A 203 -15.13 -10.88 -21.02
C HIS A 203 -14.02 -11.09 -22.07
N ALA A 204 -12.79 -11.31 -21.63
CA ALA A 204 -11.68 -11.61 -22.55
C ALA A 204 -11.90 -13.02 -23.14
N PRO A 205 -11.85 -13.21 -24.47
CA PRO A 205 -11.75 -14.54 -25.05
C PRO A 205 -10.49 -15.20 -24.50
N ASP A 206 -10.57 -16.49 -24.11
CA ASP A 206 -9.44 -17.27 -23.59
C ASP A 206 -8.12 -16.89 -24.28
N ALA A 207 -7.35 -16.02 -23.66
CA ALA A 207 -6.01 -15.72 -24.15
C ALA A 207 -5.22 -17.01 -23.95
N ALA A 208 -4.72 -17.57 -25.05
CA ALA A 208 -3.85 -18.73 -25.01
C ALA A 208 -2.78 -18.51 -23.94
N ALA A 209 -2.61 -19.48 -23.04
CA ALA A 209 -1.59 -19.42 -22.02
C ALA A 209 -0.25 -19.02 -22.67
N PRO A 210 0.54 -18.10 -22.08
CA PRO A 210 1.80 -17.68 -22.66
C PRO A 210 2.63 -18.93 -22.93
N ASP A 211 3.11 -19.05 -24.18
CA ASP A 211 3.93 -20.14 -24.64
C ASP A 211 5.05 -20.44 -23.65
N GLY A 212 5.26 -21.72 -23.30
CA GLY A 212 6.20 -22.17 -22.28
C GLY A 212 7.63 -21.62 -22.36
N ASN A 213 7.97 -20.98 -23.48
CA ASN A 213 9.27 -20.33 -23.73
C ASN A 213 9.61 -19.17 -22.79
N ALA A 214 8.63 -18.43 -22.24
CA ALA A 214 8.90 -17.35 -21.29
C ALA A 214 9.20 -17.89 -19.88
N ARG A 215 8.62 -19.03 -19.52
CA ARG A 215 8.88 -19.70 -18.22
C ARG A 215 10.25 -20.37 -18.19
N ASP A 216 10.68 -20.95 -19.30
CA ASP A 216 11.99 -21.60 -19.42
C ASP A 216 13.14 -20.57 -19.46
N ALA A 217 12.91 -19.38 -20.01
CA ALA A 217 13.86 -18.27 -19.97
C ALA A 217 14.10 -17.76 -18.53
N LEU A 218 13.06 -17.66 -17.72
CA LEU A 218 13.19 -17.27 -16.29
C LEU A 218 13.90 -18.35 -15.47
N ALA A 219 13.59 -19.63 -15.67
CA ALA A 219 14.23 -20.73 -14.98
C ALA A 219 15.74 -20.85 -15.29
N SER A 220 16.14 -20.52 -16.53
CA SER A 220 17.55 -20.51 -16.92
C SER A 220 18.35 -19.35 -16.30
N MET A 221 17.72 -18.21 -15.98
CA MET A 221 18.39 -17.08 -15.32
C MET A 221 18.65 -17.32 -13.84
N THR A 222 17.86 -18.15 -13.17
CA THR A 222 18.04 -18.47 -11.73
C THR A 222 19.23 -19.40 -11.47
N SER A 223 19.71 -20.12 -12.49
CA SER A 223 20.89 -21.00 -12.36
C SER A 223 22.25 -20.27 -12.42
N LEU A 224 22.25 -18.96 -12.72
CA LEU A 224 23.46 -18.14 -12.88
C LEU A 224 23.80 -17.30 -11.63
N THR A 225 23.01 -17.36 -10.54
CA THR A 225 23.20 -16.58 -9.30
C THR A 225 23.32 -17.44 -8.04
N ALA A 226 23.66 -18.71 -8.16
CA ALA A 226 24.01 -19.60 -7.05
C ALA A 226 25.53 -19.73 -6.90
#